data_484a7a8c4352a3b9d1027e417331c5d0
#
_entry.id   484a7a8c4352a3b9d1027e417331c5d0
#
_cell.length_a   1.000
_cell.length_b   1.000
_cell.length_c   1.000
_cell.angle_alpha   90.00
_cell.angle_beta   90.00
_cell.angle_gamma   90.00
#
_symmetry.space_group_name_H-M   'P 1'
#
loop_
_entity.id
_entity.type
_entity.pdbx_description
1 polymer ?
#
loop_
_entity_poly.entity_id
_entity_poly.type
_entity_poly.pdbx_seq_one_letter_code
_entity_poly.pdbx_strand_id
1 'polypeptide(L)'
;MQHYEKITTTIVSTATHRGAKKSTCPSEIARMLFPNNWRKHMKDVLEVAIDLHNKGSVVITQKGMPVDVKNFKGPVRIKIV
;
A
#
# COMPACT_ATOMS: atom_id res chain seq x y z
N MET A 1 -10.70 -10.33 6.76
CA MET A 1 -10.81 -8.88 6.46
C MET A 1 -11.71 -8.67 5.25
N GLN A 2 -12.64 -7.75 5.34
CA GLN A 2 -13.45 -7.34 4.19
C GLN A 2 -12.58 -6.57 3.20
N HIS A 3 -12.88 -6.69 1.94
CA HIS A 3 -12.19 -5.95 0.86
C HIS A 3 -10.74 -6.36 0.60
N TYR A 4 -10.26 -7.45 1.18
CA TYR A 4 -8.86 -7.86 1.02
C TYR A 4 -8.47 -7.99 -0.47
N GLU A 5 -9.25 -8.72 -1.25
CA GLU A 5 -8.94 -8.92 -2.66
C GLU A 5 -8.98 -7.63 -3.45
N LYS A 6 -9.96 -6.80 -3.18
CA LYS A 6 -10.13 -5.52 -3.85
C LYS A 6 -8.95 -4.60 -3.59
N ILE A 7 -8.52 -4.52 -2.33
CA ILE A 7 -7.37 -3.70 -1.95
C ILE A 7 -6.10 -4.27 -2.56
N THR A 8 -5.90 -5.59 -2.47
CA THR A 8 -4.74 -6.27 -3.04
C THR A 8 -4.62 -5.98 -4.53
N THR A 9 -5.69 -6.20 -5.28
CA THR A 9 -5.71 -5.98 -6.72
C THR A 9 -5.37 -4.54 -7.07
N THR A 10 -5.93 -3.59 -6.34
CA THR A 10 -5.70 -2.17 -6.60
C THR A 10 -4.27 -1.76 -6.27
N ILE A 11 -3.71 -2.24 -5.15
CA ILE A 11 -2.32 -1.95 -4.80
C ILE A 11 -1.37 -2.49 -5.87
N VAL A 12 -1.50 -3.77 -6.21
CA VAL A 12 -0.59 -4.41 -7.16
C VAL A 12 -0.73 -3.78 -8.55
N SER A 13 -1.94 -3.56 -9.00
CA SER A 13 -2.21 -2.94 -10.31
C SER A 13 -1.62 -1.52 -10.38
N THR A 14 -1.86 -0.71 -9.37
CA THR A 14 -1.36 0.67 -9.33
C THR A 14 0.16 0.70 -9.26
N ALA A 15 0.75 -0.10 -8.38
CA ALA A 15 2.21 -0.15 -8.22
C ALA A 15 2.88 -0.66 -9.51
N THR A 16 2.29 -1.67 -10.14
CA THR A 16 2.80 -2.21 -11.41
C THR A 16 2.74 -1.17 -12.52
N HIS A 17 1.62 -0.46 -12.62
CA HIS A 17 1.45 0.59 -13.62
C HIS A 17 2.49 1.70 -13.47
N ARG A 18 2.84 2.06 -12.24
CA ARG A 18 3.86 3.08 -11.99
C ARG A 18 5.27 2.60 -12.20
N GLY A 19 5.50 1.29 -12.13
CA GLY A 19 6.82 0.70 -12.32
C GLY A 19 7.70 0.79 -11.08
N ALA A 20 8.85 0.13 -11.15
CA ALA A 20 9.73 -0.04 -10.00
C ALA A 20 10.37 1.25 -9.49
N LYS A 21 10.37 2.31 -10.28
CA LYS A 21 10.98 3.59 -9.92
C LYS A 21 10.02 4.58 -9.30
N LYS A 22 8.71 4.33 -9.37
CA LYS A 22 7.69 5.22 -8.85
C LYS A 22 6.85 4.50 -7.82
N SER A 23 6.51 5.19 -6.75
CA SER A 23 5.72 4.61 -5.68
C SER A 23 4.32 5.20 -5.65
N THR A 24 3.42 4.50 -4.98
CA THR A 24 2.10 5.01 -4.63
C THR A 24 2.00 5.09 -3.11
N CYS A 25 0.97 5.74 -2.58
CA CYS A 25 0.78 5.81 -1.15
C CYS A 25 -0.52 5.14 -0.73
N PRO A 26 -0.60 4.66 0.51
CA PRO A 26 -1.82 4.00 0.99
C PRO A 26 -3.06 4.88 0.89
N SER A 27 -2.94 6.18 1.12
CA SER A 27 -4.08 7.09 1.01
C SER A 27 -4.62 7.19 -0.40
N GLU A 28 -3.75 7.12 -1.39
CA GLU A 28 -4.16 7.13 -2.79
C GLU A 28 -5.02 5.90 -3.10
N ILE A 29 -4.57 4.73 -2.64
CA ILE A 29 -5.32 3.48 -2.81
C ILE A 29 -6.68 3.56 -2.12
N ALA A 30 -6.70 4.06 -0.89
CA ALA A 30 -7.93 4.19 -0.13
C ALA A 30 -8.91 5.14 -0.82
N ARG A 31 -8.43 6.25 -1.36
CA ARG A 31 -9.28 7.21 -2.07
C ARG A 31 -9.85 6.64 -3.37
N MET A 32 -9.08 5.82 -4.07
CA MET A 32 -9.55 5.16 -5.29
C MET A 32 -10.72 4.23 -4.99
N LEU A 33 -10.64 3.48 -3.90
CA LEU A 33 -11.61 2.44 -3.57
C LEU A 33 -12.77 2.96 -2.74
N PHE A 34 -12.52 3.93 -1.88
CA PHE A 34 -13.50 4.42 -0.89
C PHE A 34 -13.53 5.94 -0.89
N PRO A 35 -13.95 6.57 -1.99
CA PRO A 35 -13.82 8.03 -2.13
C PRO A 35 -14.56 8.84 -1.07
N ASN A 36 -15.65 8.28 -0.51
CA ASN A 36 -16.45 9.01 0.47
C ASN A 36 -16.02 8.78 1.92
N ASN A 37 -15.27 7.73 2.18
CA ASN A 37 -14.87 7.37 3.54
C ASN A 37 -13.49 6.72 3.61
N TRP A 38 -12.58 7.17 2.78
CA TRP A 38 -11.25 6.58 2.62
C TRP A 38 -10.46 6.56 3.93
N ARG A 39 -10.64 7.55 4.80
CA ARG A 39 -9.90 7.60 6.07
C ARG A 39 -10.22 6.43 6.98
N LYS A 40 -11.45 5.94 6.94
CA LYS A 40 -11.87 4.78 7.71
C LYS A 40 -11.20 3.49 7.25
N HIS A 41 -10.74 3.45 6.01
CA HIS A 41 -10.15 2.27 5.40
C HIS A 41 -8.63 2.31 5.31
N MET A 42 -8.00 3.36 5.82
CA MET A 42 -6.52 3.47 5.80
C MET A 42 -5.85 2.31 6.52
N LYS A 43 -6.39 1.91 7.66
CA LYS A 43 -5.85 0.79 8.42
C LYS A 43 -5.90 -0.49 7.60
N ASP A 44 -7.01 -0.74 6.93
CA ASP A 44 -7.17 -1.93 6.10
C ASP A 44 -6.18 -1.93 4.94
N VAL A 45 -6.01 -0.79 4.28
CA VAL A 45 -5.06 -0.66 3.17
C VAL A 45 -3.64 -0.93 3.65
N LEU A 46 -3.25 -0.37 4.80
CA LEU A 46 -1.93 -0.61 5.37
C LEU A 46 -1.73 -2.09 5.72
N GLU A 47 -2.72 -2.74 6.31
CA GLU A 47 -2.61 -4.16 6.65
C GLU A 47 -2.40 -5.03 5.41
N VAL A 48 -3.13 -4.74 4.33
CA VAL A 48 -2.95 -5.46 3.07
C VAL A 48 -1.58 -5.18 2.48
N ALA A 49 -1.13 -3.93 2.51
CA ALA A 49 0.19 -3.56 2.00
C ALA A 49 1.30 -4.28 2.75
N ILE A 50 1.20 -4.37 4.07
CA ILE A 50 2.17 -5.09 4.89
C ILE A 50 2.19 -6.58 4.54
N ASP A 51 1.01 -7.17 4.36
CA ASP A 51 0.91 -8.57 3.95
C ASP A 51 1.59 -8.80 2.60
N LEU A 52 1.35 -7.94 1.63
CA LEU A 52 1.97 -8.01 0.31
C LEU A 52 3.49 -7.81 0.39
N HIS A 53 3.95 -6.93 1.27
CA HIS A 53 5.37 -6.73 1.52
C HIS A 53 6.00 -8.02 2.07
N ASN A 54 5.35 -8.66 3.03
CA ASN A 54 5.84 -9.89 3.62
C ASN A 54 5.87 -11.05 2.62
N LYS A 55 4.98 -11.02 1.64
CA LYS A 55 4.95 -12.03 0.56
C LYS A 55 5.91 -11.71 -0.59
N GLY A 56 6.56 -10.57 -0.56
CA GLY A 56 7.51 -10.18 -1.59
C GLY A 56 6.90 -9.57 -2.85
N SER A 57 5.61 -9.22 -2.82
CA SER A 57 4.93 -8.65 -3.99
C SER A 57 5.18 -7.17 -4.15
N VAL A 58 5.33 -6.45 -3.05
CA VAL A 58 5.64 -5.02 -3.03
C VAL A 58 6.68 -4.75 -1.95
N VAL A 59 7.24 -3.55 -1.95
CA VAL A 59 8.08 -3.08 -0.86
C VAL A 59 7.51 -1.78 -0.31
N ILE A 60 7.45 -1.69 1.01
CA ILE A 60 7.02 -0.48 1.70
C ILE A 60 8.26 0.33 2.02
N THR A 61 8.25 1.58 1.61
CA THR A 61 9.40 2.46 1.79
C THR A 61 9.03 3.73 2.54
N GLN A 62 10.04 4.36 3.11
CA GLN A 62 9.90 5.67 3.73
C GLN A 62 11.17 6.43 3.39
N LYS A 63 11.00 7.62 2.82
CA LYS A 63 12.14 8.43 2.34
C LYS A 63 13.06 7.65 1.39
N GLY A 64 12.44 6.80 0.56
CA GLY A 64 13.18 6.03 -0.44
C GLY A 64 13.84 4.76 0.04
N MET A 65 13.75 4.46 1.35
CA MET A 65 14.37 3.27 1.93
C MET A 65 13.31 2.29 2.43
N PRO A 66 13.52 0.98 2.30
CA PRO A 66 12.62 0.01 2.88
C PRO A 66 12.48 0.22 4.38
N VAL A 67 11.26 0.03 4.90
CA VAL A 67 10.99 0.20 6.34
C VAL A 67 10.84 -1.14 7.02
N ASP A 68 11.05 -1.13 8.34
CA ASP A 68 10.64 -2.25 9.18
C ASP A 68 9.12 -2.14 9.37
N VAL A 69 8.36 -3.02 8.71
CA VAL A 69 6.90 -2.96 8.73
C VAL A 69 6.29 -3.23 10.09
N LYS A 70 7.10 -3.72 11.04
CA LYS A 70 6.64 -3.95 12.41
C LYS A 70 6.82 -2.74 13.31
N ASN A 71 7.59 -1.75 12.88
CA ASN A 71 8.01 -0.68 13.78
C ASN A 71 8.31 0.62 13.05
N PHE A 72 7.41 1.04 12.17
CA PHE A 72 7.58 2.31 11.48
C PHE A 72 6.59 3.36 12.03
N LYS A 73 6.92 4.63 11.81
CA LYS A 73 6.06 5.77 12.13
C LYS A 73 6.02 6.72 10.95
N GLY A 74 4.87 7.31 10.74
CA GLY A 74 4.68 8.32 9.71
C GLY A 74 4.31 7.76 8.35
N PRO A 75 4.21 8.64 7.34
CA PRO A 75 3.75 8.23 6.01
C PRO A 75 4.74 7.29 5.34
N VAL A 76 4.20 6.32 4.62
CA VAL A 76 4.99 5.36 3.85
C VAL A 76 4.52 5.35 2.40
N ARG A 77 5.34 4.73 1.54
CA ARG A 77 5.06 4.57 0.12
C ARG A 77 5.11 3.08 -0.23
N ILE A 78 4.45 2.71 -1.32
CA ILE A 78 4.37 1.34 -1.79
C ILE A 78 4.94 1.30 -3.20
N LYS A 79 5.89 0.39 -3.45
CA LYS A 79 6.51 0.19 -4.77
C LYS A 79 6.37 -1.26 -5.17
N ILE A 80 6.25 -1.50 -6.48
CA ILE A 80 6.33 -2.86 -7.00
C ILE A 80 7.78 -3.38 -6.86
N VAL A 81 7.89 -4.66 -6.60
CA VAL A 81 9.20 -5.32 -6.53
C VAL A 81 9.76 -5.60 -7.92
#